data_2a81b43678cb434ca536a48ccede71cf
#
_entry.id   2a81b43678cb434ca536a48ccede71cf
#
_cell.length_a   1.000
_cell.length_b   1.000
_cell.length_c   1.000
_cell.angle_alpha   90.00
_cell.angle_beta   90.00
_cell.angle_gamma   90.00
#
_symmetry.space_group_name_H-M   'P 1'
#
loop_
_entity.id
_entity.type
_entity.pdbx_description
1 polymer ?
#
loop_
_entity_poly.entity_id
_entity_poly.type
_entity_poly.pdbx_seq_one_letter_code
_entity_poly.pdbx_strand_id
1 'polypeptide(L)'
;MSLWPLPSSHHELHVGGKTLAEWETLLGRTFDVRYPWDLLDLNAEIIATITEWTGHPAIQLGEGARVIVGEGTKILPGVFIEGDIVIGKNCKVGPNCYLRGSTSIGDNCHVGQSVEVKNSILAPGASVGHLSYVGDSYIGPKANFGAGTITSNLRHDGSNHRSAVDGEIIDTGRRKFGAIIGANVHTGINTSLYPGRKLGPGTSTLPGQIVSKDLHE
;
A
#
# COMPACT_ATOMS: atom_id res chain seq x y z
N MET A 1 -13.21 -16.51 -8.00
CA MET A 1 -13.07 -15.04 -7.92
C MET A 1 -11.60 -14.70 -8.13
N SER A 2 -11.30 -13.68 -8.89
CA SER A 2 -9.94 -13.35 -9.26
C SER A 2 -9.37 -12.27 -8.34
N LEU A 3 -8.23 -12.56 -7.70
CA LEU A 3 -7.44 -11.57 -6.95
C LEU A 3 -6.48 -10.80 -7.86
N TRP A 4 -6.54 -11.03 -9.19
CA TRP A 4 -5.63 -10.33 -10.12
C TRP A 4 -5.56 -8.82 -9.82
N PRO A 5 -4.40 -8.20 -9.77
CA PRO A 5 -3.08 -8.68 -10.20
C PRO A 5 -2.24 -9.37 -9.08
N LEU A 6 -2.89 -9.76 -7.99
CA LEU A 6 -2.25 -10.41 -6.84
C LEU A 6 -2.21 -11.94 -7.02
N PRO A 7 -1.41 -12.68 -6.24
CA PRO A 7 -1.42 -14.13 -6.23
C PRO A 7 -2.83 -14.68 -5.94
N SER A 8 -3.16 -15.82 -6.53
CA SER A 8 -4.43 -16.51 -6.30
C SER A 8 -4.57 -17.04 -4.87
N SER A 9 -3.46 -17.36 -4.20
CA SER A 9 -3.43 -17.70 -2.78
C SER A 9 -3.40 -16.43 -1.94
N HIS A 10 -4.50 -16.10 -1.28
CA HIS A 10 -4.57 -14.94 -0.39
C HIS A 10 -3.69 -15.10 0.87
N HIS A 11 -3.35 -16.33 1.27
CA HIS A 11 -2.55 -16.60 2.47
C HIS A 11 -1.15 -15.96 2.43
N GLU A 12 -0.58 -15.76 1.24
CA GLU A 12 0.73 -15.15 1.05
C GLU A 12 0.68 -13.61 1.02
N LEU A 13 -0.51 -13.03 0.99
CA LEU A 13 -0.67 -11.58 0.91
C LEU A 13 -0.31 -10.92 2.23
N HIS A 14 0.39 -9.80 2.15
CA HIS A 14 0.85 -9.05 3.33
C HIS A 14 -0.14 -7.95 3.68
N VAL A 15 -0.52 -7.93 4.97
CA VAL A 15 -1.33 -6.88 5.58
C VAL A 15 -0.83 -6.66 7.02
N GLY A 16 -0.89 -5.47 7.56
CA GLY A 16 -0.50 -5.21 8.94
C GLY A 16 0.93 -5.67 9.28
N GLY A 17 1.84 -5.73 8.31
CA GLY A 17 3.23 -6.14 8.51
C GLY A 17 3.51 -7.65 8.51
N LYS A 18 2.50 -8.50 8.33
CA LYS A 18 2.63 -9.97 8.27
C LYS A 18 1.82 -10.53 7.11
N THR A 19 2.02 -11.80 6.78
CA THR A 19 1.14 -12.51 5.85
C THR A 19 -0.24 -12.77 6.47
N LEU A 20 -1.25 -12.96 5.62
CA LEU A 20 -2.57 -13.35 6.10
C LEU A 20 -2.54 -14.67 6.85
N ALA A 21 -1.76 -15.66 6.40
CA ALA A 21 -1.60 -16.94 7.12
C ALA A 21 -1.06 -16.75 8.54
N GLU A 22 -0.10 -15.85 8.75
CA GLU A 22 0.41 -15.53 10.08
C GLU A 22 -0.68 -14.87 10.95
N TRP A 23 -1.47 -13.96 10.39
CA TRP A 23 -2.57 -13.32 11.12
C TRP A 23 -3.71 -14.30 11.44
N GLU A 24 -4.07 -15.19 10.52
CA GLU A 24 -5.06 -16.26 10.75
C GLU A 24 -4.64 -17.13 11.94
N THR A 25 -3.34 -17.48 12.00
CA THR A 25 -2.78 -18.25 13.10
C THR A 25 -2.83 -17.47 14.42
N LEU A 26 -2.43 -16.19 14.41
CA LEU A 26 -2.39 -15.36 15.61
C LEU A 26 -3.77 -15.05 16.18
N LEU A 27 -4.75 -14.81 15.31
CA LEU A 27 -6.11 -14.40 15.71
C LEU A 27 -7.08 -15.56 15.82
N GLY A 28 -6.68 -16.78 15.41
CA GLY A 28 -7.52 -17.98 15.47
C GLY A 28 -8.75 -17.92 14.58
N ARG A 29 -8.71 -17.15 13.47
CA ARG A 29 -9.81 -17.02 12.52
C ARG A 29 -9.29 -16.92 11.08
N THR A 30 -10.12 -17.26 10.11
CA THR A 30 -9.84 -17.10 8.68
C THR A 30 -10.38 -15.77 8.17
N PHE A 31 -9.78 -15.27 7.09
CA PHE A 31 -10.21 -14.04 6.41
C PHE A 31 -10.81 -14.37 5.04
N ASP A 32 -11.98 -13.80 4.76
CA ASP A 32 -12.61 -13.88 3.43
C ASP A 32 -12.13 -12.70 2.57
N VAL A 33 -11.22 -12.97 1.65
CA VAL A 33 -10.71 -11.98 0.68
C VAL A 33 -11.25 -12.36 -0.69
N ARG A 34 -12.22 -11.62 -1.17
CA ARG A 34 -12.89 -11.86 -2.45
C ARG A 34 -12.27 -11.07 -3.59
N TYR A 35 -11.89 -9.86 -3.29
CA TYR A 35 -11.33 -8.90 -4.24
C TYR A 35 -10.03 -8.31 -3.70
N PRO A 36 -9.11 -7.88 -4.57
CA PRO A 36 -7.84 -7.36 -4.11
C PRO A 36 -7.95 -6.09 -3.24
N TRP A 37 -9.01 -5.32 -3.38
CA TRP A 37 -9.25 -4.14 -2.55
C TRP A 37 -9.78 -4.45 -1.15
N ASP A 38 -10.26 -5.66 -0.88
CA ASP A 38 -10.70 -6.08 0.45
C ASP A 38 -9.52 -6.05 1.44
N LEU A 39 -8.29 -6.21 0.92
CA LEU A 39 -7.07 -6.13 1.73
C LEU A 39 -6.90 -4.79 2.43
N LEU A 40 -7.41 -3.69 1.86
CA LEU A 40 -7.28 -2.36 2.45
C LEU A 40 -8.12 -2.21 3.73
N ASP A 41 -9.35 -2.76 3.72
CA ASP A 41 -10.20 -2.75 4.91
C ASP A 41 -9.68 -3.75 5.94
N LEU A 42 -9.24 -4.92 5.48
CA LEU A 42 -8.63 -5.91 6.35
C LEU A 42 -7.35 -5.40 7.02
N ASN A 43 -6.53 -4.65 6.29
CA ASN A 43 -5.34 -4.01 6.86
C ASN A 43 -5.70 -3.06 8.02
N ALA A 44 -6.71 -2.24 7.82
CA ALA A 44 -7.17 -1.32 8.86
C ALA A 44 -7.75 -2.08 10.07
N GLU A 45 -8.54 -3.14 9.82
CA GLU A 45 -9.08 -4.00 10.86
C GLU A 45 -7.97 -4.67 11.68
N ILE A 46 -6.99 -5.26 11.01
CA ILE A 46 -5.85 -5.93 11.67
C ILE A 46 -5.04 -4.92 12.48
N ILE A 47 -4.69 -3.77 11.92
CA ILE A 47 -3.94 -2.73 12.64
C ILE A 47 -4.69 -2.29 13.90
N ALA A 48 -6.01 -2.19 13.85
CA ALA A 48 -6.83 -1.83 15.00
C ALA A 48 -6.79 -2.88 16.15
N THR A 49 -6.42 -4.15 15.86
CA THR A 49 -6.26 -5.18 16.90
C THR A 49 -4.94 -5.08 17.66
N ILE A 50 -3.98 -4.29 17.18
CA ILE A 50 -2.65 -4.18 17.78
C ILE A 50 -2.75 -3.38 19.09
N THR A 51 -2.26 -3.96 20.18
CA THR A 51 -2.27 -3.34 21.51
C THR A 51 -0.91 -2.81 21.95
N GLU A 52 0.18 -3.38 21.42
CA GLU A 52 1.55 -3.01 21.78
C GLU A 52 2.19 -2.18 20.67
N TRP A 53 2.59 -0.95 21.01
CA TRP A 53 3.18 0.01 20.11
C TRP A 53 4.56 0.44 20.60
N THR A 54 5.56 0.37 19.72
CA THR A 54 6.96 0.58 20.13
C THR A 54 7.38 2.05 20.10
N GLY A 55 6.76 2.86 19.25
CA GLY A 55 7.24 4.21 18.97
C GLY A 55 8.61 4.21 18.29
N HIS A 56 9.14 5.40 17.99
CA HIS A 56 10.52 5.57 17.52
C HIS A 56 10.97 7.02 17.74
N PRO A 57 12.16 7.28 18.35
CA PRO A 57 12.57 8.62 18.75
C PRO A 57 12.81 9.60 17.58
N ALA A 58 13.08 9.11 16.37
CA ALA A 58 13.28 9.94 15.18
C ALA A 58 11.98 10.25 14.41
N ILE A 59 10.82 9.77 14.88
CA ILE A 59 9.52 10.00 14.24
C ILE A 59 8.76 11.09 14.99
N GLN A 60 8.24 12.06 14.24
CA GLN A 60 7.28 13.02 14.78
C GLN A 60 5.87 12.44 14.65
N LEU A 61 5.18 12.24 15.77
CA LEU A 61 3.82 11.72 15.81
C LEU A 61 2.81 12.86 15.93
N GLY A 62 1.74 12.79 15.15
CA GLY A 62 0.54 13.58 15.30
C GLY A 62 -0.28 13.14 16.52
N GLU A 63 -1.33 13.88 16.86
CA GLU A 63 -2.20 13.56 17.99
C GLU A 63 -2.83 12.16 17.83
N GLY A 64 -2.68 11.33 18.87
CA GLY A 64 -3.21 9.96 18.91
C GLY A 64 -2.53 8.97 17.94
N ALA A 65 -1.52 9.39 17.19
CA ALA A 65 -0.81 8.53 16.26
C ALA A 65 0.06 7.51 16.99
N ARG A 66 0.14 6.29 16.42
CA ARG A 66 0.91 5.17 16.98
C ARG A 66 1.74 4.49 15.89
N VAL A 67 2.90 3.96 16.26
CA VAL A 67 3.78 3.29 15.29
C VAL A 67 4.46 2.06 15.88
N ILE A 68 4.61 1.03 15.05
CA ILE A 68 5.56 -0.06 15.25
C ILE A 68 6.67 0.10 14.21
N VAL A 69 7.92 -0.03 14.64
CA VAL A 69 9.08 -0.02 13.74
C VAL A 69 9.89 -1.30 13.96
N GLY A 70 10.02 -2.09 12.90
CA GLY A 70 10.77 -3.34 12.91
C GLY A 70 12.28 -3.13 13.03
N GLU A 71 12.94 -4.17 13.51
CA GLU A 71 14.39 -4.20 13.73
C GLU A 71 15.19 -3.86 12.44
N GLY A 72 16.29 -3.13 12.57
CA GLY A 72 17.16 -2.76 11.46
C GLY A 72 16.60 -1.65 10.55
N THR A 73 15.39 -1.17 10.81
CA THR A 73 14.80 -0.07 10.03
C THR A 73 15.45 1.26 10.36
N LYS A 74 15.78 2.01 9.31
CA LYS A 74 16.39 3.35 9.40
C LYS A 74 15.33 4.41 9.16
N ILE A 75 15.08 5.23 10.18
CA ILE A 75 14.20 6.39 10.09
C ILE A 75 15.08 7.65 9.92
N LEU A 76 14.85 8.38 8.84
CA LEU A 76 15.57 9.61 8.52
C LEU A 76 14.78 10.85 9.01
N PRO A 77 15.45 12.02 9.16
CA PRO A 77 14.80 13.23 9.67
C PRO A 77 13.54 13.65 8.89
N GLY A 78 12.58 14.26 9.60
CA GLY A 78 11.38 14.82 8.99
C GLY A 78 10.29 13.79 8.65
N VAL A 79 10.36 12.58 9.20
CA VAL A 79 9.25 11.63 9.10
C VAL A 79 8.15 12.03 10.06
N PHE A 80 6.95 12.30 9.52
CA PHE A 80 5.75 12.62 10.28
C PHE A 80 4.70 11.52 10.10
N ILE A 81 4.08 11.11 11.20
CA ILE A 81 3.05 10.06 11.21
C ILE A 81 1.74 10.58 11.79
N GLU A 82 0.63 10.31 11.11
CA GLU A 82 -0.74 10.57 11.55
C GLU A 82 -1.59 9.30 11.42
N GLY A 83 -2.04 8.77 12.55
CA GLY A 83 -2.78 7.49 12.61
C GLY A 83 -1.89 6.31 13.02
N ASP A 84 -2.32 5.11 12.69
CA ASP A 84 -1.70 3.87 13.13
C ASP A 84 -0.86 3.24 12.02
N ILE A 85 0.45 3.18 12.21
CA ILE A 85 1.38 2.74 11.18
C ILE A 85 2.20 1.55 11.66
N VAL A 86 2.31 0.53 10.80
CA VAL A 86 3.22 -0.60 11.00
C VAL A 86 4.32 -0.54 9.95
N ILE A 87 5.58 -0.49 10.40
CA ILE A 87 6.78 -0.51 9.55
C ILE A 87 7.55 -1.78 9.87
N GLY A 88 7.82 -2.58 8.85
CA GLY A 88 8.57 -3.83 8.95
C GLY A 88 10.05 -3.65 9.23
N LYS A 89 10.81 -4.73 9.08
CA LYS A 89 12.25 -4.81 9.35
C LYS A 89 13.07 -4.32 8.17
N ASN A 90 14.28 -3.83 8.46
CA ASN A 90 15.29 -3.44 7.46
C ASN A 90 14.78 -2.44 6.41
N CYS A 91 13.81 -1.61 6.77
CA CYS A 91 13.28 -0.56 5.91
C CYS A 91 14.18 0.69 5.94
N LYS A 92 14.00 1.53 4.92
CA LYS A 92 14.51 2.91 4.92
C LYS A 92 13.34 3.85 4.72
N VAL A 93 13.07 4.72 5.71
CA VAL A 93 11.93 5.66 5.68
C VAL A 93 12.45 7.08 5.86
N GLY A 94 12.07 7.96 4.96
CA GLY A 94 12.47 9.35 4.96
C GLY A 94 13.58 9.68 3.93
N PRO A 95 14.08 10.93 3.96
CA PRO A 95 13.64 12.03 4.84
C PRO A 95 12.29 12.65 4.39
N ASN A 96 11.69 13.45 5.30
CA ASN A 96 10.50 14.26 4.99
C ASN A 96 9.33 13.46 4.39
N CYS A 97 9.04 12.29 4.95
CA CYS A 97 7.88 11.47 4.56
C CYS A 97 6.65 11.83 5.41
N TYR A 98 5.47 11.69 4.82
CA TYR A 98 4.22 11.75 5.53
C TYR A 98 3.49 10.40 5.43
N LEU A 99 3.36 9.69 6.55
CA LEU A 99 2.66 8.43 6.64
C LEU A 99 1.39 8.61 7.46
N ARG A 100 0.25 8.16 6.94
CA ARG A 100 -1.01 8.39 7.64
C ARG A 100 -2.08 7.34 7.39
N GLY A 101 -3.14 7.42 8.23
CA GLY A 101 -4.24 6.45 8.24
C GLY A 101 -3.78 5.09 8.76
N SER A 102 -4.42 4.02 8.30
CA SER A 102 -4.02 2.66 8.60
C SER A 102 -3.09 2.15 7.52
N THR A 103 -1.79 2.43 7.64
CA THR A 103 -0.78 2.06 6.64
C THR A 103 0.15 0.98 7.17
N SER A 104 0.41 -0.03 6.36
CA SER A 104 1.44 -1.03 6.64
C SER A 104 2.53 -1.05 5.58
N ILE A 105 3.77 -1.10 6.03
CA ILE A 105 4.99 -1.17 5.22
C ILE A 105 5.68 -2.48 5.59
N GLY A 106 5.81 -3.40 4.64
CA GLY A 106 6.45 -4.69 4.81
C GLY A 106 7.97 -4.58 4.98
N ASP A 107 8.62 -5.71 5.16
CA ASP A 107 10.08 -5.78 5.34
C ASP A 107 10.85 -5.31 4.10
N ASN A 108 12.04 -4.75 4.30
CA ASN A 108 12.97 -4.33 3.25
C ASN A 108 12.40 -3.28 2.28
N CYS A 109 11.41 -2.50 2.70
CA CYS A 109 10.81 -1.44 1.90
C CYS A 109 11.62 -0.14 1.95
N HIS A 110 11.46 0.67 0.90
CA HIS A 110 11.99 2.03 0.85
C HIS A 110 10.85 3.02 0.62
N VAL A 111 10.65 3.93 1.57
CA VAL A 111 9.78 5.10 1.43
C VAL A 111 10.67 6.33 1.54
N GLY A 112 10.94 6.98 0.42
CA GLY A 112 11.99 8.00 0.34
C GLY A 112 11.49 9.43 0.49
N GLN A 113 12.30 10.36 -0.03
CA GLN A 113 12.10 11.79 0.20
C GLN A 113 10.77 12.31 -0.36
N SER A 114 10.05 13.09 0.48
CA SER A 114 8.81 13.78 0.11
C SER A 114 7.74 12.83 -0.47
N VAL A 115 7.66 11.64 0.11
CA VAL A 115 6.63 10.65 -0.22
C VAL A 115 5.51 10.74 0.81
N GLU A 116 4.28 10.77 0.34
CA GLU A 116 3.10 10.57 1.18
C GLU A 116 2.53 9.17 0.93
N VAL A 117 2.27 8.43 2.03
CA VAL A 117 1.56 7.14 1.98
C VAL A 117 0.36 7.20 2.92
N LYS A 118 -0.82 6.89 2.38
CA LYS A 118 -2.09 7.00 3.10
C LYS A 118 -2.94 5.74 2.92
N ASN A 119 -3.41 5.14 4.04
CA ASN A 119 -4.32 3.98 4.02
C ASN A 119 -3.88 2.90 3.02
N SER A 120 -2.61 2.56 3.00
CA SER A 120 -2.03 1.74 1.96
C SER A 120 -1.18 0.60 2.53
N ILE A 121 -0.99 -0.40 1.70
CA ILE A 121 -0.14 -1.54 2.02
C ILE A 121 1.03 -1.53 1.04
N LEU A 122 2.25 -1.49 1.56
CA LEU A 122 3.47 -1.76 0.81
C LEU A 122 3.96 -3.17 1.17
N ALA A 123 3.86 -4.10 0.24
CA ALA A 123 4.35 -5.47 0.45
C ALA A 123 5.89 -5.51 0.47
N PRO A 124 6.51 -6.58 1.00
CA PRO A 124 7.95 -6.63 1.21
C PRO A 124 8.79 -6.29 -0.03
N GLY A 125 9.82 -5.47 0.18
CA GLY A 125 10.73 -5.02 -0.87
C GLY A 125 10.17 -3.94 -1.80
N ALA A 126 8.96 -3.44 -1.57
CA ALA A 126 8.42 -2.33 -2.36
C ALA A 126 9.21 -1.05 -2.13
N SER A 127 9.38 -0.26 -3.18
CA SER A 127 10.16 0.98 -3.17
C SER A 127 9.34 2.14 -3.76
N VAL A 128 9.16 3.19 -2.95
CA VAL A 128 8.57 4.46 -3.36
C VAL A 128 9.58 5.56 -2.96
N GLY A 129 10.54 5.80 -3.84
CA GLY A 129 11.78 6.53 -3.48
C GLY A 129 11.66 8.03 -3.39
N HIS A 130 10.81 8.69 -4.18
CA HIS A 130 10.84 10.14 -4.33
C HIS A 130 9.52 10.75 -4.75
N LEU A 131 9.12 11.88 -4.13
CA LEU A 131 8.13 12.84 -4.63
C LEU A 131 6.79 12.20 -5.05
N SER A 132 6.37 11.14 -4.40
CA SER A 132 5.25 10.32 -4.82
C SER A 132 4.10 10.37 -3.81
N TYR A 133 2.88 10.14 -4.31
CA TYR A 133 1.71 9.94 -3.48
C TYR A 133 1.13 8.54 -3.69
N VAL A 134 0.99 7.81 -2.60
CA VAL A 134 0.37 6.47 -2.55
C VAL A 134 -0.82 6.52 -1.60
N GLY A 135 -2.02 6.57 -2.16
CA GLY A 135 -3.24 6.65 -1.37
C GLY A 135 -4.19 5.50 -1.63
N ASP A 136 -4.70 4.88 -0.56
CA ASP A 136 -5.72 3.83 -0.60
C ASP A 136 -5.37 2.72 -1.61
N SER A 137 -4.13 2.22 -1.54
CA SER A 137 -3.51 1.35 -2.55
C SER A 137 -2.83 0.12 -1.93
N TYR A 138 -2.72 -0.94 -2.74
CA TYR A 138 -1.85 -2.08 -2.45
C TYR A 138 -0.68 -2.06 -3.43
N ILE A 139 0.55 -2.02 -2.91
CA ILE A 139 1.78 -2.03 -3.68
C ILE A 139 2.46 -3.39 -3.48
N GLY A 140 2.50 -4.18 -4.54
CA GLY A 140 2.98 -5.56 -4.52
C GLY A 140 4.47 -5.72 -4.20
N PRO A 141 4.90 -6.95 -3.90
CA PRO A 141 6.29 -7.23 -3.54
C PRO A 141 7.28 -6.76 -4.61
N LYS A 142 8.36 -6.11 -4.17
CA LYS A 142 9.44 -5.62 -5.05
C LYS A 142 8.99 -4.66 -6.16
N ALA A 143 7.77 -4.10 -6.07
CA ALA A 143 7.38 -3.02 -6.98
C ALA A 143 8.24 -1.78 -6.73
N ASN A 144 8.61 -1.09 -7.80
CA ASN A 144 9.46 0.10 -7.71
C ASN A 144 8.81 1.28 -8.44
N PHE A 145 8.48 2.32 -7.69
CA PHE A 145 7.88 3.54 -8.23
C PHE A 145 8.95 4.54 -8.64
N GLY A 146 8.95 4.91 -9.92
CA GLY A 146 9.71 6.06 -10.41
C GLY A 146 9.30 7.35 -9.72
N ALA A 147 10.21 8.30 -9.60
CA ALA A 147 9.98 9.58 -8.94
C ALA A 147 8.74 10.28 -9.50
N GLY A 148 7.90 10.86 -8.63
CA GLY A 148 6.69 11.56 -9.03
C GLY A 148 5.54 10.65 -9.44
N THR A 149 5.56 9.37 -9.09
CA THR A 149 4.40 8.48 -9.32
C THR A 149 3.26 8.84 -8.38
N ILE A 150 2.06 9.03 -8.95
CA ILE A 150 0.86 9.44 -8.20
C ILE A 150 -0.25 8.42 -8.40
N THR A 151 -0.78 7.87 -7.29
CA THR A 151 -2.02 7.09 -7.30
C THR A 151 -3.21 8.01 -7.02
N SER A 152 -3.97 8.40 -8.05
CA SER A 152 -5.22 9.12 -7.81
C SER A 152 -6.23 8.20 -7.12
N ASN A 153 -6.89 8.65 -6.07
CA ASN A 153 -7.76 7.80 -5.24
C ASN A 153 -9.19 8.31 -5.06
N LEU A 154 -9.56 9.40 -5.72
CA LEU A 154 -10.90 9.99 -5.62
C LEU A 154 -11.44 10.32 -7.01
N ARG A 155 -12.67 9.93 -7.29
CA ARG A 155 -13.39 10.33 -8.50
C ARG A 155 -13.91 11.76 -8.36
N HIS A 156 -13.95 12.51 -9.46
CA HIS A 156 -14.46 13.90 -9.47
C HIS A 156 -15.93 13.98 -9.08
N ASP A 157 -16.73 12.95 -9.44
CA ASP A 157 -18.16 12.87 -9.11
C ASP A 157 -18.44 12.38 -7.67
N GLY A 158 -17.39 12.00 -6.94
CA GLY A 158 -17.47 11.50 -5.56
C GLY A 158 -18.19 10.17 -5.38
N SER A 159 -18.52 9.47 -6.46
CA SER A 159 -19.13 8.13 -6.41
C SER A 159 -18.11 7.04 -6.09
N ASN A 160 -18.59 5.83 -5.78
CA ASN A 160 -17.73 4.68 -5.60
C ASN A 160 -16.94 4.35 -6.86
N HIS A 161 -15.76 3.80 -6.65
CA HIS A 161 -14.97 3.25 -7.74
C HIS A 161 -15.55 1.95 -8.25
N ARG A 162 -15.39 1.70 -9.55
CA ARG A 162 -15.70 0.42 -10.18
C ARG A 162 -14.43 -0.20 -10.72
N SER A 163 -14.31 -1.52 -10.62
CA SER A 163 -13.15 -2.27 -11.10
C SER A 163 -13.59 -3.48 -11.91
N ALA A 164 -12.86 -3.79 -12.98
CA ALA A 164 -13.13 -4.97 -13.78
C ALA A 164 -12.58 -6.22 -13.07
N VAL A 165 -13.40 -7.26 -12.93
CA VAL A 165 -13.01 -8.56 -12.39
C VAL A 165 -13.62 -9.64 -13.29
N ASP A 166 -12.81 -10.50 -13.85
CA ASP A 166 -13.23 -11.61 -14.73
C ASP A 166 -14.20 -11.18 -15.86
N GLY A 167 -13.99 -9.96 -16.41
CA GLY A 167 -14.81 -9.39 -17.48
C GLY A 167 -16.05 -8.62 -17.02
N GLU A 168 -16.37 -8.64 -15.75
CA GLU A 168 -17.48 -7.89 -15.16
C GLU A 168 -17.02 -6.60 -14.47
N ILE A 169 -17.87 -5.59 -14.44
CA ILE A 169 -17.61 -4.34 -13.73
C ILE A 169 -18.27 -4.39 -12.36
N ILE A 170 -17.46 -4.48 -11.33
CA ILE A 170 -17.90 -4.59 -9.93
C ILE A 170 -17.82 -3.20 -9.26
N ASP A 171 -18.86 -2.81 -8.53
CA ASP A 171 -18.80 -1.69 -7.60
C ASP A 171 -17.97 -2.12 -6.38
N THR A 172 -16.88 -1.42 -6.10
CA THR A 172 -15.97 -1.76 -5.02
C THR A 172 -16.50 -1.39 -3.64
N GLY A 173 -17.61 -0.66 -3.54
CA GLY A 173 -18.10 -0.06 -2.30
C GLY A 173 -17.21 1.07 -1.76
N ARG A 174 -16.09 1.38 -2.45
CA ARG A 174 -15.07 2.31 -1.95
C ARG A 174 -15.13 3.65 -2.68
N ARG A 175 -15.37 4.71 -1.93
CA ARG A 175 -15.29 6.08 -2.43
C ARG A 175 -13.84 6.55 -2.62
N LYS A 176 -12.92 6.02 -1.82
CA LYS A 176 -11.47 6.22 -1.93
C LYS A 176 -10.81 4.92 -2.33
N PHE A 177 -10.16 4.89 -3.50
CA PHE A 177 -9.48 3.72 -4.00
C PHE A 177 -8.40 4.13 -5.01
N GLY A 178 -7.14 3.88 -4.69
CA GLY A 178 -5.99 4.20 -5.51
C GLY A 178 -5.70 3.14 -6.57
N ALA A 179 -4.68 2.32 -6.35
CA ALA A 179 -4.28 1.29 -7.29
C ALA A 179 -3.97 -0.05 -6.60
N ILE A 180 -4.09 -1.13 -7.35
CA ILE A 180 -3.60 -2.45 -6.97
C ILE A 180 -2.44 -2.81 -7.89
N ILE A 181 -1.27 -2.88 -7.34
CA ILE A 181 -0.02 -3.08 -8.07
C ILE A 181 0.49 -4.50 -7.81
N GLY A 182 0.71 -5.24 -8.86
CA GLY A 182 1.29 -6.59 -8.80
C GLY A 182 2.77 -6.59 -8.40
N ALA A 183 3.32 -7.79 -8.23
CA ALA A 183 4.74 -7.95 -7.89
C ALA A 183 5.66 -7.49 -9.03
N ASN A 184 6.85 -6.96 -8.69
CA ASN A 184 7.89 -6.55 -9.65
C ASN A 184 7.43 -5.53 -10.71
N VAL A 185 6.42 -4.72 -10.42
CA VAL A 185 6.00 -3.62 -11.30
C VAL A 185 7.00 -2.48 -11.20
N HIS A 186 7.37 -1.89 -12.35
CA HIS A 186 8.25 -0.72 -12.40
C HIS A 186 7.53 0.44 -13.07
N THR A 187 7.30 1.55 -12.34
CA THR A 187 6.76 2.75 -12.98
C THR A 187 7.88 3.68 -13.46
N GLY A 188 7.67 4.27 -14.65
CA GLY A 188 8.49 5.39 -15.11
C GLY A 188 8.28 6.64 -14.22
N ILE A 189 9.21 7.60 -14.27
CA ILE A 189 9.05 8.87 -13.55
C ILE A 189 7.78 9.60 -13.99
N ASN A 190 7.12 10.32 -13.05
CA ASN A 190 5.90 11.07 -13.31
C ASN A 190 4.75 10.22 -13.87
N THR A 191 4.68 8.95 -13.52
CA THR A 191 3.52 8.12 -13.86
C THR A 191 2.30 8.55 -13.05
N SER A 192 1.16 8.73 -13.72
CA SER A 192 -0.12 9.03 -13.09
C SER A 192 -1.06 7.84 -13.23
N LEU A 193 -1.50 7.28 -12.12
CA LEU A 193 -2.44 6.16 -12.09
C LEU A 193 -3.85 6.68 -11.81
N TYR A 194 -4.79 6.40 -12.70
CA TYR A 194 -6.19 6.70 -12.46
C TYR A 194 -6.72 5.85 -11.30
N PRO A 195 -7.73 6.33 -10.58
CA PRO A 195 -8.28 5.61 -9.44
C PRO A 195 -8.78 4.22 -9.83
N GLY A 196 -8.53 3.25 -8.96
CA GLY A 196 -8.98 1.86 -9.15
C GLY A 196 -8.25 1.08 -10.22
N ARG A 197 -7.10 1.57 -10.72
CA ARG A 197 -6.31 0.84 -11.73
C ARG A 197 -5.53 -0.30 -11.14
N LYS A 198 -5.38 -1.35 -11.96
CA LYS A 198 -4.61 -2.55 -11.62
C LYS A 198 -3.47 -2.72 -12.61
N LEU A 199 -2.27 -3.02 -12.10
CA LEU A 199 -1.09 -3.30 -12.90
C LEU A 199 -0.66 -4.75 -12.64
N GLY A 200 -0.60 -5.54 -13.71
CA GLY A 200 -0.17 -6.94 -13.66
C GLY A 200 1.28 -7.10 -13.19
N PRO A 201 1.65 -8.27 -12.63
CA PRO A 201 3.01 -8.53 -12.20
C PRO A 201 4.02 -8.33 -13.34
N GLY A 202 5.17 -7.70 -13.03
CA GLY A 202 6.24 -7.49 -14.00
C GLY A 202 5.99 -6.38 -15.03
N THR A 203 4.82 -5.75 -15.05
CA THR A 203 4.53 -4.66 -15.99
C THR A 203 5.36 -3.41 -15.69
N SER A 204 5.53 -2.57 -16.70
CA SER A 204 6.24 -1.29 -16.59
C SER A 204 5.46 -0.18 -17.25
N THR A 205 5.68 1.06 -16.81
CA THR A 205 5.15 2.25 -17.47
C THR A 205 6.28 3.10 -18.04
N LEU A 206 5.99 3.84 -19.09
CA LEU A 206 6.90 4.83 -19.64
C LEU A 206 6.95 6.09 -18.75
N PRO A 207 8.04 6.89 -18.80
CA PRO A 207 8.07 8.20 -18.17
C PRO A 207 6.90 9.08 -18.61
N GLY A 208 6.20 9.71 -17.63
CA GLY A 208 5.06 10.57 -17.89
C GLY A 208 3.78 9.83 -18.31
N GLN A 209 3.75 8.51 -18.25
CA GLN A 209 2.57 7.75 -18.68
C GLN A 209 1.37 7.99 -17.77
N ILE A 210 0.20 8.20 -18.41
CA ILE A 210 -1.09 8.22 -17.73
C ILE A 210 -1.73 6.85 -17.89
N VAL A 211 -1.89 6.12 -16.80
CA VAL A 211 -2.52 4.81 -16.77
C VAL A 211 -4.01 4.96 -16.49
N SER A 212 -4.81 5.00 -17.53
CA SER A 212 -6.28 5.15 -17.47
C SER A 212 -7.03 3.82 -17.57
N LYS A 213 -6.33 2.73 -17.91
CA LYS A 213 -6.85 1.36 -18.00
C LYS A 213 -5.93 0.41 -17.25
N ASP A 214 -6.45 -0.75 -16.86
CA ASP A 214 -5.64 -1.79 -16.25
C ASP A 214 -4.54 -2.25 -17.24
N LEU A 215 -3.32 -2.49 -16.73
CA LEU A 215 -2.22 -3.03 -17.50
C LEU A 215 -2.11 -4.53 -17.22
N HIS A 216 -2.27 -5.32 -18.25
CA HIS A 216 -1.98 -6.75 -18.25
C HIS A 216 -0.55 -6.95 -18.79
N GLU A 217 0.02 -8.12 -18.59
CA GLU A 217 1.34 -8.48 -19.14
C GLU A 217 1.42 -8.23 -20.66
#